data_a4b8276572f7c8746c639cf966be7314
#
_entry.id   a4b8276572f7c8746c639cf966be7314
#
_cell.length_a   1.000
_cell.length_b   1.000
_cell.length_c   1.000
_cell.angle_alpha   90.00
_cell.angle_beta   90.00
_cell.angle_gamma   90.00
#
_symmetry.space_group_name_H-M   'P 1'
#
loop_
_entity.id
_entity.type
_entity.pdbx_description
1 polymer ?
#
loop_
_entity_poly.entity_id
_entity_poly.type
_entity_poly.pdbx_seq_one_letter_code
_entity_poly.pdbx_strand_id
1 'polypeptide(L)'
;ERAEALGCGENDPVLVLRQTIGLADATVIEWGLTWLRAGQEVAGTSVQDGWLPTALAPALAPSERRRLSGLALDIRKTVVEFAHANPNMPFHLGGSLSAAEILAVLYGGVMRTGADGTPWEQRDRFVLSKGHASLALYPALLHAGLVSQEDIDRGLLGPNAVLFKHPRRDPARGIETSGGSLGMGLGYACGLAIAANRRASGSRVFCLLGDGECNEGSVWEAAALAGHMGLASLTVIVDVNGLQLDGPTAQILDTGSLAEKFRAFGFEAIEVDGHDVSALWSVLAPSHTRPRAVLAHTTKGKGLSFAENCVEWHDNKLTDELNARAVRELGREVGHV
;
A
#
# COMPACT_ATOMS: atom_id res chain seq x y z
N GLU A 1 -2.86 -17.87 -34.35
CA GLU A 1 -2.45 -18.14 -32.93
C GLU A 1 -2.82 -17.00 -31.97
N ARG A 2 -2.57 -15.71 -32.32
CA ARG A 2 -2.89 -14.57 -31.42
C ARG A 2 -4.35 -14.14 -31.47
N ALA A 3 -5.04 -14.30 -32.59
CA ALA A 3 -6.47 -14.03 -32.72
C ALA A 3 -7.31 -15.07 -31.96
N GLU A 4 -6.87 -16.32 -31.94
CA GLU A 4 -7.51 -17.42 -31.20
C GLU A 4 -7.49 -17.19 -29.68
N ALA A 5 -6.38 -16.67 -29.13
CA ALA A 5 -6.25 -16.35 -27.72
C ALA A 5 -7.20 -15.21 -27.26
N LEU A 6 -7.74 -14.43 -28.22
CA LEU A 6 -8.67 -13.33 -27.98
C LEU A 6 -10.14 -13.69 -28.24
N GLY A 7 -10.42 -14.93 -28.65
CA GLY A 7 -11.75 -15.35 -29.06
C GLY A 7 -12.27 -14.60 -30.29
N CYS A 8 -11.36 -14.17 -31.18
CA CYS A 8 -11.66 -13.54 -32.45
C CYS A 8 -11.56 -14.58 -33.57
N GLY A 9 -12.40 -14.46 -34.61
CA GLY A 9 -12.27 -15.27 -35.83
C GLY A 9 -11.01 -14.93 -36.63
N GLU A 10 -10.54 -15.84 -37.49
CA GLU A 10 -9.29 -15.68 -38.27
C GLU A 10 -9.25 -14.39 -39.12
N ASN A 11 -10.38 -13.79 -39.42
CA ASN A 11 -10.50 -12.57 -40.23
C ASN A 11 -10.98 -11.34 -39.48
N ASP A 12 -11.11 -11.40 -38.15
CA ASP A 12 -11.50 -10.24 -37.38
C ASP A 12 -10.31 -9.27 -37.27
N PRO A 13 -10.46 -8.01 -37.73
CA PRO A 13 -9.40 -7.03 -37.61
C PRO A 13 -9.17 -6.71 -36.13
N VAL A 14 -7.94 -6.92 -35.69
CA VAL A 14 -7.50 -6.62 -34.33
C VAL A 14 -6.44 -5.54 -34.40
N LEU A 15 -6.74 -4.39 -33.79
CA LEU A 15 -5.75 -3.34 -33.65
C LEU A 15 -4.88 -3.61 -32.42
N VAL A 16 -3.58 -3.76 -32.63
CA VAL A 16 -2.61 -3.88 -31.55
C VAL A 16 -1.93 -2.53 -31.37
N LEU A 17 -2.27 -1.84 -30.28
CA LEU A 17 -1.54 -0.66 -29.86
C LEU A 17 -0.31 -1.08 -29.07
N ARG A 18 0.88 -0.92 -29.66
CA ARG A 18 2.14 -0.96 -28.95
C ARG A 18 2.49 0.45 -28.49
N GLN A 19 2.50 0.66 -27.21
CA GLN A 19 2.99 1.92 -26.65
C GLN A 19 4.45 1.71 -26.25
N THR A 20 5.36 2.27 -27.04
CA THR A 20 6.80 2.23 -26.79
C THR A 20 7.18 3.59 -26.20
N ILE A 21 7.65 3.59 -24.97
CA ILE A 21 8.20 4.81 -24.36
C ILE A 21 9.71 4.72 -24.43
N GLY A 22 10.33 5.64 -25.17
CA GLY A 22 11.78 5.83 -25.17
C GLY A 22 12.19 6.78 -24.06
N LEU A 23 13.11 6.37 -23.21
CA LEU A 23 13.77 7.26 -22.27
C LEU A 23 14.91 8.03 -22.96
N ALA A 24 15.36 9.14 -22.38
CA ALA A 24 16.43 9.96 -22.93
C ALA A 24 17.78 9.25 -23.09
N ASP A 25 17.97 8.11 -22.46
CA ASP A 25 19.13 7.20 -22.55
C ASP A 25 18.98 6.08 -23.58
N ALA A 26 17.99 6.18 -24.48
CA ALA A 26 17.64 5.14 -25.48
C ALA A 26 17.09 3.83 -24.89
N THR A 27 16.77 3.76 -23.61
CA THR A 27 16.08 2.61 -23.02
C THR A 27 14.62 2.60 -23.48
N VAL A 28 14.18 1.50 -24.07
CA VAL A 28 12.81 1.30 -24.52
C VAL A 28 12.05 0.55 -23.43
N ILE A 29 11.02 1.17 -22.86
CA ILE A 29 10.08 0.50 -21.95
C ILE A 29 8.82 0.16 -22.76
N GLU A 30 8.54 -1.11 -22.91
CA GLU A 30 7.30 -1.59 -23.51
C GLU A 30 6.21 -1.63 -22.41
N TRP A 31 5.24 -0.71 -22.45
CA TRP A 31 4.08 -0.70 -21.60
C TRP A 31 2.84 -1.13 -22.38
N GLY A 32 2.28 -2.26 -21.97
CA GLY A 32 0.92 -2.68 -22.28
C GLY A 32 0.62 -2.92 -23.74
N LEU A 33 0.20 -4.14 -24.07
CA LEU A 33 -0.52 -4.45 -25.29
C LEU A 33 -2.00 -4.26 -25.05
N THR A 34 -2.60 -3.18 -25.57
CA THR A 34 -4.05 -2.99 -25.57
C THR A 34 -4.62 -3.60 -26.85
N TRP A 35 -5.49 -4.58 -26.69
CA TRP A 35 -6.16 -5.27 -27.80
C TRP A 35 -7.54 -4.63 -28.01
N LEU A 36 -7.81 -4.17 -29.22
CA LEU A 36 -9.08 -3.53 -29.58
C LEU A 36 -9.76 -4.33 -30.70
N ARG A 37 -11.04 -4.64 -30.53
CA ARG A 37 -11.87 -5.22 -31.61
C ARG A 37 -12.20 -4.16 -32.66
N ALA A 38 -12.38 -4.59 -33.92
CA ALA A 38 -12.90 -3.74 -34.96
C ALA A 38 -14.25 -3.14 -34.58
N GLY A 39 -14.42 -1.84 -34.77
CA GLY A 39 -15.63 -1.10 -34.43
C GLY A 39 -15.62 -0.40 -33.07
N GLN A 40 -14.59 -0.55 -32.24
CA GLN A 40 -14.33 0.36 -31.13
C GLN A 40 -13.65 1.63 -31.67
N GLU A 41 -14.37 2.75 -31.63
CA GLU A 41 -13.73 4.05 -31.84
C GLU A 41 -12.71 4.27 -30.74
N VAL A 42 -11.44 4.24 -31.10
CA VAL A 42 -10.40 4.87 -30.31
C VAL A 42 -10.60 6.35 -30.52
N ALA A 43 -11.39 7.00 -29.69
CA ALA A 43 -11.31 8.44 -29.56
C ALA A 43 -9.83 8.74 -29.41
N GLY A 44 -9.26 9.52 -30.36
CA GLY A 44 -7.84 9.82 -30.36
C GLY A 44 -7.45 10.32 -28.98
N THR A 45 -6.86 9.44 -28.20
CA THR A 45 -6.24 9.82 -26.96
C THR A 45 -5.02 10.60 -27.36
N SER A 46 -5.17 11.92 -27.53
CA SER A 46 -4.09 12.79 -27.17
C SER A 46 -3.81 12.39 -25.71
N VAL A 47 -2.75 11.64 -25.47
CA VAL A 47 -2.17 11.49 -24.15
C VAL A 47 -1.90 12.94 -23.75
N GLN A 48 -2.76 13.51 -22.91
CA GLN A 48 -2.47 14.82 -22.35
C GLN A 48 -1.15 14.63 -21.62
N ASP A 49 -0.14 15.40 -22.05
CA ASP A 49 1.17 15.46 -21.42
C ASP A 49 1.00 15.69 -19.91
N GLY A 50 0.91 14.66 -19.12
CA GLY A 50 0.61 14.76 -17.68
C GLY A 50 0.10 13.48 -17.05
N TRP A 51 -0.16 12.43 -17.81
CA TRP A 51 -0.70 11.16 -17.29
C TRP A 51 0.37 10.09 -17.05
N LEU A 52 1.58 10.27 -17.58
CA LEU A 52 2.69 9.38 -17.31
C LEU A 52 3.28 9.67 -15.92
N PRO A 53 3.65 8.66 -15.14
CA PRO A 53 4.41 8.86 -13.92
C PRO A 53 5.64 9.72 -14.25
N THR A 54 5.85 10.78 -13.50
CA THR A 54 6.91 11.75 -13.75
C THR A 54 8.31 11.14 -13.63
N ALA A 55 8.44 10.03 -12.91
CA ALA A 55 9.62 9.16 -12.88
C ALA A 55 9.24 7.80 -12.25
N LEU A 56 9.76 6.72 -12.82
CA LEU A 56 9.83 5.42 -12.16
C LEU A 56 11.24 5.24 -11.58
N ALA A 57 11.34 4.57 -10.44
CA ALA A 57 12.66 4.22 -9.90
C ALA A 57 13.34 3.17 -10.80
N PRO A 58 14.69 3.12 -10.82
CA PRO A 58 15.41 2.02 -11.41
C PRO A 58 14.91 0.68 -10.88
N ALA A 59 14.99 -0.37 -11.71
CA ALA A 59 14.59 -1.70 -11.29
C ALA A 59 15.38 -2.16 -10.05
N LEU A 60 14.70 -2.80 -9.12
CA LEU A 60 15.34 -3.39 -7.94
C LEU A 60 16.35 -4.47 -8.35
N ALA A 61 17.52 -4.43 -7.73
CA ALA A 61 18.46 -5.54 -7.82
C ALA A 61 17.81 -6.83 -7.26
N PRO A 62 18.11 -8.01 -7.81
CA PRO A 62 17.54 -9.28 -7.32
C PRO A 62 17.76 -9.54 -5.81
N SER A 63 18.89 -9.10 -5.26
CA SER A 63 19.18 -9.18 -3.82
C SER A 63 18.23 -8.32 -2.99
N GLU A 64 17.96 -7.08 -3.43
CA GLU A 64 17.04 -6.17 -2.76
C GLU A 64 15.60 -6.67 -2.86
N ARG A 65 15.20 -7.17 -4.02
CA ARG A 65 13.90 -7.81 -4.18
C ARG A 65 13.70 -8.94 -3.16
N ARG A 66 14.67 -9.86 -3.06
CA ARG A 66 14.60 -10.96 -2.08
C ARG A 66 14.54 -10.43 -0.64
N ARG A 67 15.34 -9.42 -0.31
CA ARG A 67 15.35 -8.81 1.01
C ARG A 67 13.99 -8.22 1.37
N LEU A 68 13.37 -7.46 0.48
CA LEU A 68 12.06 -6.84 0.72
C LEU A 68 10.94 -7.89 0.79
N SER A 69 10.99 -8.92 -0.07
CA SER A 69 10.03 -10.04 0.01
C SER A 69 10.19 -10.83 1.31
N GLY A 70 11.44 -11.03 1.77
CA GLY A 70 11.73 -11.64 3.07
C GLY A 70 11.16 -10.82 4.23
N LEU A 71 11.33 -9.50 4.19
CA LEU A 71 10.77 -8.60 5.20
C LEU A 71 9.23 -8.65 5.21
N ALA A 72 8.56 -8.70 4.05
CA ALA A 72 7.11 -8.85 3.99
C ALA A 72 6.64 -10.16 4.63
N LEU A 73 7.39 -11.26 4.41
CA LEU A 73 7.12 -12.54 5.06
C LEU A 73 7.33 -12.47 6.57
N ASP A 74 8.37 -11.82 7.05
CA ASP A 74 8.63 -11.64 8.49
C ASP A 74 7.56 -10.77 9.14
N ILE A 75 7.07 -9.73 8.46
CA ILE A 75 5.90 -8.96 8.91
C ILE A 75 4.69 -9.88 9.10
N ARG A 76 4.37 -10.76 8.15
CA ARG A 76 3.24 -11.70 8.27
C ARG A 76 3.40 -12.67 9.44
N LYS A 77 4.60 -13.19 9.65
CA LYS A 77 4.90 -14.08 10.78
C LYS A 77 4.63 -13.39 12.11
N THR A 78 5.14 -12.17 12.27
CA THR A 78 4.94 -11.39 13.51
C THR A 78 3.45 -11.02 13.71
N VAL A 79 2.70 -10.73 12.63
CA VAL A 79 1.23 -10.54 12.72
C VAL A 79 0.54 -11.78 13.31
N VAL A 80 0.93 -12.97 12.85
CA VAL A 80 0.40 -14.25 13.37
C VAL A 80 0.80 -14.46 14.83
N GLU A 81 2.05 -14.19 15.20
CA GLU A 81 2.56 -14.28 16.56
C GLU A 81 1.80 -13.36 17.52
N PHE A 82 1.56 -12.10 17.15
CA PHE A 82 0.75 -11.17 17.95
C PHE A 82 -0.67 -11.70 18.19
N ALA A 83 -1.31 -12.20 17.14
CA ALA A 83 -2.66 -12.71 17.25
C ALA A 83 -2.72 -13.96 18.14
N HIS A 84 -1.75 -14.85 18.00
CA HIS A 84 -1.67 -16.09 18.80
C HIS A 84 -1.33 -15.82 20.27
N ALA A 85 -0.46 -14.85 20.55
CA ALA A 85 -0.13 -14.45 21.94
C ALA A 85 -1.34 -13.90 22.71
N ASN A 86 -2.45 -13.58 22.03
CA ASN A 86 -3.65 -13.00 22.63
C ASN A 86 -4.93 -13.76 22.19
N PRO A 87 -5.08 -15.06 22.48
CA PRO A 87 -6.11 -15.93 21.88
C PRO A 87 -7.54 -15.55 22.23
N ASN A 88 -7.72 -14.78 23.29
CA ASN A 88 -9.05 -14.31 23.73
C ASN A 88 -9.50 -13.01 23.05
N MET A 89 -8.64 -12.40 22.26
CA MET A 89 -8.89 -11.11 21.61
C MET A 89 -8.95 -11.27 20.09
N PRO A 90 -9.96 -10.72 19.41
CA PRO A 90 -9.97 -10.69 17.95
C PRO A 90 -8.99 -9.65 17.44
N PHE A 91 -8.37 -9.89 16.28
CA PHE A 91 -7.46 -9.00 15.60
C PHE A 91 -7.79 -8.89 14.11
N HIS A 92 -7.48 -7.73 13.55
CA HIS A 92 -7.69 -7.42 12.14
C HIS A 92 -6.58 -8.05 11.28
N LEU A 93 -6.58 -9.40 11.19
CA LEU A 93 -5.56 -10.15 10.46
C LEU A 93 -5.60 -9.84 8.96
N GLY A 94 -6.79 -9.88 8.36
CA GLY A 94 -6.94 -9.74 6.92
C GLY A 94 -6.32 -8.45 6.38
N GLY A 95 -6.65 -7.30 6.99
CA GLY A 95 -6.14 -6.01 6.57
C GLY A 95 -4.69 -5.73 6.97
N SER A 96 -4.13 -6.47 7.92
CA SER A 96 -2.71 -6.42 8.28
C SER A 96 -1.87 -7.22 7.28
N LEU A 97 -2.31 -8.43 6.93
CA LEU A 97 -1.60 -9.33 6.03
C LEU A 97 -1.55 -8.80 4.58
N SER A 98 -2.60 -8.11 4.12
CA SER A 98 -2.63 -7.49 2.79
C SER A 98 -1.60 -6.37 2.62
N ALA A 99 -1.26 -5.66 3.69
CA ALA A 99 -0.37 -4.50 3.66
C ALA A 99 1.14 -4.84 3.83
N ALA A 100 1.50 -6.11 3.94
CA ALA A 100 2.86 -6.52 4.31
C ALA A 100 3.93 -6.05 3.32
N GLU A 101 3.73 -6.23 2.01
CA GLU A 101 4.67 -5.77 0.98
C GLU A 101 4.76 -4.24 0.92
N ILE A 102 3.62 -3.55 1.06
CA ILE A 102 3.58 -2.07 1.08
C ILE A 102 4.48 -1.55 2.21
N LEU A 103 4.32 -2.10 3.42
CA LEU A 103 5.11 -1.70 4.59
C LEU A 103 6.57 -2.14 4.47
N ALA A 104 6.83 -3.34 3.93
CA ALA A 104 8.18 -3.82 3.68
C ALA A 104 8.95 -2.91 2.71
N VAL A 105 8.30 -2.45 1.63
CA VAL A 105 8.93 -1.53 0.66
C VAL A 105 9.16 -0.16 1.29
N LEU A 106 8.19 0.38 2.01
CA LEU A 106 8.31 1.69 2.65
C LEU A 106 9.44 1.70 3.70
N TYR A 107 9.37 0.83 4.69
CA TYR A 107 10.31 0.81 5.81
C TYR A 107 11.62 0.07 5.48
N GLY A 108 11.58 -0.82 4.51
CA GLY A 108 12.78 -1.54 4.05
C GLY A 108 13.67 -0.73 3.13
N GLY A 109 13.26 0.42 2.59
CA GLY A 109 14.19 1.15 1.71
C GLY A 109 13.68 2.45 1.08
N VAL A 110 12.37 2.70 1.04
CA VAL A 110 11.84 3.93 0.44
C VAL A 110 11.90 5.10 1.41
N MET A 111 11.52 4.89 2.68
CA MET A 111 11.43 5.95 3.66
C MET A 111 12.77 6.22 4.35
N ARG A 112 13.08 7.49 4.56
CA ARG A 112 14.10 7.94 5.50
C ARG A 112 13.49 7.94 6.89
N THR A 113 13.95 7.07 7.76
CA THR A 113 13.32 6.82 9.06
C THR A 113 13.92 7.59 10.22
N GLY A 114 15.12 8.16 10.03
CA GLY A 114 15.93 8.76 11.09
C GLY A 114 16.92 7.76 11.71
N ALA A 115 16.61 6.48 11.72
CA ALA A 115 17.58 5.44 12.14
C ALA A 115 18.71 5.23 11.11
N ASP A 116 18.51 5.69 9.89
CA ASP A 116 19.49 5.72 8.79
C ASP A 116 20.47 6.91 8.86
N GLY A 117 20.44 7.68 9.94
CA GLY A 117 21.26 8.89 10.10
C GLY A 117 20.64 10.17 9.54
N THR A 118 19.46 10.11 8.92
CA THR A 118 18.71 11.29 8.53
C THR A 118 18.32 12.09 9.80
N PRO A 119 18.50 13.43 9.83
CA PRO A 119 18.03 14.24 10.95
C PRO A 119 16.56 14.02 11.23
N TRP A 120 16.21 13.89 12.51
CA TRP A 120 14.85 13.53 12.94
C TRP A 120 13.74 14.41 12.34
N GLU A 121 14.02 15.69 12.16
CA GLU A 121 13.10 16.68 11.59
C GLU A 121 12.93 16.52 10.09
N GLN A 122 13.89 15.89 9.42
CA GLN A 122 13.91 15.66 7.96
C GLN A 122 13.46 14.25 7.58
N ARG A 123 13.20 13.37 8.58
CA ARG A 123 12.71 12.02 8.28
C ARG A 123 11.36 12.06 7.56
N ASP A 124 11.08 11.07 6.75
CA ASP A 124 9.78 10.89 6.14
C ASP A 124 8.72 10.52 7.21
N ARG A 125 7.46 10.75 6.93
CA ARG A 125 6.35 10.51 7.85
C ARG A 125 5.42 9.47 7.26
N PHE A 126 4.95 8.55 8.11
CA PHE A 126 3.96 7.55 7.72
C PHE A 126 2.70 7.69 8.57
N VAL A 127 1.54 7.71 7.91
CA VAL A 127 0.22 7.74 8.53
C VAL A 127 -0.52 6.47 8.17
N LEU A 128 -0.78 5.61 9.16
CA LEU A 128 -1.64 4.46 9.01
C LEU A 128 -3.09 4.89 9.18
N SER A 129 -3.77 5.28 8.10
CA SER A 129 -5.17 5.71 8.14
C SER A 129 -6.10 4.53 8.45
N LYS A 130 -5.90 3.37 7.76
CA LYS A 130 -6.51 2.09 8.14
C LYS A 130 -5.90 1.54 9.43
N GLY A 131 -6.16 2.23 10.55
CA GLY A 131 -5.53 1.98 11.86
C GLY A 131 -5.64 0.54 12.37
N HIS A 132 -6.61 -0.21 11.86
CA HIS A 132 -6.80 -1.62 12.15
C HIS A 132 -5.69 -2.54 11.61
N ALA A 133 -4.83 -2.07 10.67
CA ALA A 133 -3.66 -2.80 10.18
C ALA A 133 -2.39 -2.58 11.03
N SER A 134 -2.52 -2.13 12.25
CA SER A 134 -1.41 -1.83 13.18
C SER A 134 -0.46 -3.00 13.42
N LEU A 135 -0.98 -4.25 13.40
CA LEU A 135 -0.17 -5.44 13.62
C LEU A 135 0.93 -5.60 12.56
N ALA A 136 0.69 -5.13 11.33
CA ALA A 136 1.72 -5.14 10.29
C ALA A 136 2.66 -3.93 10.40
N LEU A 137 2.20 -2.81 10.97
CA LEU A 137 3.04 -1.62 11.16
C LEU A 137 4.16 -1.88 12.16
N TYR A 138 3.88 -2.54 13.27
CA TYR A 138 4.85 -2.70 14.36
C TYR A 138 6.11 -3.48 13.97
N PRO A 139 6.05 -4.63 13.30
CA PRO A 139 7.24 -5.30 12.81
C PRO A 139 8.00 -4.48 11.74
N ALA A 140 7.31 -3.66 10.95
CA ALA A 140 7.97 -2.75 10.02
C ALA A 140 8.74 -1.63 10.78
N LEU A 141 8.16 -1.09 11.85
CA LEU A 141 8.84 -0.14 12.75
C LEU A 141 10.03 -0.77 13.49
N LEU A 142 9.92 -2.03 13.91
CA LEU A 142 11.02 -2.80 14.50
C LEU A 142 12.18 -2.93 13.51
N HIS A 143 11.87 -3.35 12.28
CA HIS A 143 12.89 -3.46 11.22
C HIS A 143 13.58 -2.11 10.96
N ALA A 144 12.84 -1.01 11.01
CA ALA A 144 13.37 0.34 10.83
C ALA A 144 14.09 0.89 12.07
N GLY A 145 14.18 0.14 13.18
CA GLY A 145 14.82 0.59 14.43
C GLY A 145 14.06 1.68 15.19
N LEU A 146 12.77 1.87 14.89
CA LEU A 146 11.90 2.87 15.52
C LEU A 146 11.18 2.35 16.77
N VAL A 147 10.97 1.04 16.85
CA VAL A 147 10.55 0.31 18.05
C VAL A 147 11.59 -0.76 18.38
N SER A 148 11.70 -1.14 19.65
CA SER A 148 12.60 -2.18 20.10
C SER A 148 11.91 -3.55 20.17
N GLN A 149 12.70 -4.62 20.26
CA GLN A 149 12.15 -5.95 20.53
C GLN A 149 11.43 -5.98 21.89
N GLU A 150 11.93 -5.25 22.89
CA GLU A 150 11.28 -5.11 24.20
C GLU A 150 9.87 -4.47 24.07
N ASP A 151 9.69 -3.48 23.17
CA ASP A 151 8.37 -2.88 22.92
C ASP A 151 7.41 -3.92 22.32
N ILE A 152 7.88 -4.78 21.43
CA ILE A 152 7.14 -5.91 20.86
C ILE A 152 6.78 -6.94 21.95
N ASP A 153 7.73 -7.33 22.77
CA ASP A 153 7.59 -8.36 23.80
C ASP A 153 6.63 -7.93 24.93
N ARG A 154 6.49 -6.62 25.18
CA ARG A 154 5.46 -6.07 26.09
C ARG A 154 4.04 -6.32 25.58
N GLY A 155 3.90 -6.68 24.31
CA GLY A 155 2.62 -6.98 23.66
C GLY A 155 1.73 -5.76 23.47
N LEU A 156 0.48 -6.04 23.06
CA LEU A 156 -0.51 -5.01 22.71
C LEU A 156 -1.48 -4.69 23.84
N LEU A 157 -1.36 -5.39 24.97
CA LEU A 157 -2.28 -5.33 26.09
C LEU A 157 -1.52 -5.34 27.41
N GLY A 158 -2.13 -4.70 28.40
CA GLY A 158 -1.57 -4.66 29.75
C GLY A 158 -1.01 -3.30 30.15
N PRO A 159 -0.60 -3.15 31.42
CA PRO A 159 -0.23 -1.86 31.98
C PRO A 159 1.08 -1.30 31.41
N ASN A 160 1.93 -2.17 30.84
CA ASN A 160 3.23 -1.80 30.30
C ASN A 160 3.23 -1.78 28.76
N ALA A 161 2.09 -2.02 28.10
CA ALA A 161 1.99 -1.98 26.64
C ALA A 161 2.23 -0.55 26.12
N VAL A 162 3.08 -0.41 25.13
CA VAL A 162 3.33 0.85 24.42
C VAL A 162 2.78 0.80 23.00
N LEU A 163 2.47 -0.40 22.51
CA LEU A 163 1.82 -0.67 21.24
C LEU A 163 0.36 -1.10 21.49
N PHE A 164 -0.55 -0.82 20.58
CA PHE A 164 -1.99 -1.04 20.80
C PHE A 164 -2.66 -1.62 19.54
N LYS A 165 -3.78 -2.34 19.70
CA LYS A 165 -4.57 -2.89 18.58
C LYS A 165 -4.90 -1.81 17.51
N HIS A 166 -5.19 -0.58 17.93
CA HIS A 166 -5.19 0.61 17.07
C HIS A 166 -4.07 1.53 17.55
N PRO A 167 -3.22 2.04 16.67
CA PRO A 167 -2.04 2.78 17.09
C PRO A 167 -2.44 4.05 17.86
N ARG A 168 -1.68 4.35 18.88
CA ARG A 168 -1.72 5.65 19.58
C ARG A 168 -0.53 6.47 19.16
N ARG A 169 -0.74 7.77 18.99
CA ARG A 169 0.31 8.69 18.57
C ARG A 169 1.53 8.61 19.50
N ASP A 170 2.65 8.23 18.95
CA ASP A 170 3.97 8.21 19.58
C ASP A 170 5.04 8.53 18.52
N PRO A 171 5.29 9.83 18.26
CA PRO A 171 6.25 10.23 17.25
C PRO A 171 7.67 9.74 17.50
N ALA A 172 8.06 9.48 18.75
CA ALA A 172 9.38 8.93 19.08
C ALA A 172 9.55 7.51 18.53
N ARG A 173 8.44 6.77 18.37
CA ARG A 173 8.38 5.44 17.74
C ARG A 173 7.92 5.49 16.28
N GLY A 174 7.89 6.67 15.66
CA GLY A 174 7.44 6.80 14.26
C GLY A 174 5.92 6.67 14.05
N ILE A 175 5.13 6.65 15.12
CA ILE A 175 3.66 6.61 15.05
C ILE A 175 3.13 8.04 15.08
N GLU A 176 2.85 8.59 13.90
CA GLU A 176 2.53 10.01 13.74
C GLU A 176 1.13 10.38 14.26
N THR A 177 0.17 9.45 14.19
CA THR A 177 -1.24 9.71 14.53
C THR A 177 -1.84 8.57 15.31
N SER A 178 -2.86 8.85 16.12
CA SER A 178 -3.74 7.82 16.66
C SER A 178 -4.69 7.35 15.56
N GLY A 179 -4.86 6.03 15.42
CA GLY A 179 -5.76 5.41 14.44
C GLY A 179 -7.05 4.90 15.07
N GLY A 180 -7.98 4.43 14.21
CA GLY A 180 -9.24 3.80 14.60
C GLY A 180 -10.47 4.41 13.92
N SER A 181 -10.60 5.72 13.86
CA SER A 181 -11.64 6.40 13.09
C SER A 181 -11.19 6.45 11.62
N LEU A 182 -11.85 5.69 10.76
CA LEU A 182 -11.54 5.64 9.33
C LEU A 182 -11.78 7.01 8.65
N GLY A 183 -11.06 7.27 7.57
CA GLY A 183 -11.13 8.50 6.78
C GLY A 183 -10.35 9.69 7.35
N MET A 184 -9.92 9.65 8.61
CA MET A 184 -9.27 10.79 9.27
C MET A 184 -7.77 10.93 8.91
N GLY A 185 -7.11 9.81 8.59
CA GLY A 185 -5.66 9.78 8.41
C GLY A 185 -5.15 10.64 7.25
N LEU A 186 -5.90 10.73 6.14
CA LEU A 186 -5.49 11.55 5.00
C LEU A 186 -5.47 13.04 5.34
N GLY A 187 -6.42 13.52 6.14
CA GLY A 187 -6.42 14.90 6.63
C GLY A 187 -5.18 15.21 7.48
N TYR A 188 -4.79 14.27 8.39
CA TYR A 188 -3.53 14.39 9.13
C TYR A 188 -2.31 14.39 8.21
N ALA A 189 -2.28 13.52 7.22
CA ALA A 189 -1.18 13.46 6.25
C ALA A 189 -1.05 14.76 5.45
N CYS A 190 -2.16 15.38 5.05
CA CYS A 190 -2.15 16.72 4.42
C CYS A 190 -1.53 17.77 5.37
N GLY A 191 -1.91 17.76 6.64
CA GLY A 191 -1.34 18.67 7.64
C GLY A 191 0.18 18.50 7.79
N LEU A 192 0.67 17.25 7.82
CA LEU A 192 2.10 16.95 7.86
C LEU A 192 2.83 17.40 6.59
N ALA A 193 2.25 17.18 5.40
CA ALA A 193 2.82 17.61 4.13
C ALA A 193 2.89 19.15 4.02
N ILE A 194 1.84 19.86 4.44
CA ILE A 194 1.83 21.33 4.53
C ILE A 194 2.96 21.81 5.46
N ALA A 195 3.11 21.19 6.63
CA ALA A 195 4.15 21.55 7.57
C ALA A 195 5.55 21.27 7.02
N ALA A 196 5.75 20.14 6.32
CA ALA A 196 7.02 19.82 5.65
C ALA A 196 7.38 20.84 4.58
N ASN A 197 6.42 21.21 3.72
CA ASN A 197 6.60 22.21 2.68
C ASN A 197 6.95 23.60 3.27
N ARG A 198 6.23 24.03 4.31
CA ARG A 198 6.50 25.34 4.97
C ARG A 198 7.87 25.40 5.63
N ARG A 199 8.37 24.28 6.13
CA ARG A 199 9.70 24.18 6.77
C ARG A 199 10.82 23.91 5.76
N ALA A 200 10.48 23.66 4.50
CA ALA A 200 11.43 23.21 3.49
C ALA A 200 12.29 22.01 3.97
N SER A 201 11.68 21.10 4.76
CA SER A 201 12.37 19.99 5.39
C SER A 201 12.81 18.91 4.39
N GLY A 202 12.19 18.88 3.21
CA GLY A 202 12.36 17.81 2.24
C GLY A 202 11.76 16.45 2.68
N SER A 203 11.00 16.41 3.79
CA SER A 203 10.31 15.21 4.26
C SER A 203 9.17 14.84 3.34
N ARG A 204 9.04 13.54 3.02
CA ARG A 204 7.90 12.98 2.33
C ARG A 204 6.88 12.46 3.35
N VAL A 205 5.62 12.44 2.95
CA VAL A 205 4.53 11.93 3.77
C VAL A 205 3.82 10.82 3.00
N PHE A 206 3.72 9.65 3.62
CA PHE A 206 3.02 8.48 3.09
C PHE A 206 1.78 8.22 3.96
N CYS A 207 0.63 7.99 3.33
CA CYS A 207 -0.63 7.70 4.01
C CYS A 207 -1.23 6.42 3.45
N LEU A 208 -1.40 5.39 4.29
CA LEU A 208 -2.01 4.12 3.88
C LEU A 208 -3.48 4.08 4.29
N LEU A 209 -4.36 4.02 3.28
CA LEU A 209 -5.80 3.83 3.40
C LEU A 209 -6.22 2.41 3.00
N GLY A 210 -7.44 2.02 3.36
CA GLY A 210 -8.14 0.89 2.75
C GLY A 210 -9.11 1.36 1.66
N ASP A 211 -9.47 0.47 0.73
CA ASP A 211 -10.46 0.75 -0.30
C ASP A 211 -11.85 1.00 0.30
N GLY A 212 -12.30 0.20 1.27
CA GLY A 212 -13.53 0.44 2.01
C GLY A 212 -13.51 1.73 2.82
N GLU A 213 -12.34 2.15 3.33
CA GLU A 213 -12.15 3.45 3.98
C GLU A 213 -12.40 4.62 3.02
N CYS A 214 -12.18 4.44 1.73
CA CYS A 214 -12.48 5.46 0.72
C CYS A 214 -13.98 5.73 0.54
N ASN A 215 -14.86 5.03 1.25
CA ASN A 215 -16.27 5.37 1.35
C ASN A 215 -16.53 6.53 2.34
N GLU A 216 -15.56 6.89 3.18
CA GLU A 216 -15.65 8.04 4.07
C GLU A 216 -15.49 9.37 3.30
N GLY A 217 -16.43 10.31 3.50
CA GLY A 217 -16.40 11.62 2.83
C GLY A 217 -15.15 12.43 3.12
N SER A 218 -14.63 12.33 4.34
CA SER A 218 -13.41 13.03 4.78
C SER A 218 -12.16 12.66 3.99
N VAL A 219 -12.09 11.46 3.37
CA VAL A 219 -11.00 11.09 2.44
C VAL A 219 -11.00 12.03 1.24
N TRP A 220 -12.17 12.28 0.67
CA TRP A 220 -12.31 13.11 -0.54
C TRP A 220 -12.17 14.61 -0.26
N GLU A 221 -12.62 15.08 0.90
CA GLU A 221 -12.35 16.44 1.37
C GLU A 221 -10.84 16.70 1.50
N ALA A 222 -10.12 15.75 2.10
CA ALA A 222 -8.67 15.84 2.23
C ALA A 222 -7.95 15.70 0.87
N ALA A 223 -8.44 14.84 -0.04
CA ALA A 223 -7.90 14.71 -1.38
C ALA A 223 -8.08 16.01 -2.18
N ALA A 224 -9.26 16.64 -2.11
CA ALA A 224 -9.50 17.93 -2.75
C ALA A 224 -8.53 19.01 -2.25
N LEU A 225 -8.30 19.07 -0.92
CA LEU A 225 -7.32 19.99 -0.34
C LEU A 225 -5.90 19.71 -0.83
N ALA A 226 -5.48 18.44 -0.83
CA ALA A 226 -4.13 18.06 -1.25
C ALA A 226 -3.85 18.40 -2.71
N GLY A 227 -4.83 18.14 -3.58
CA GLY A 227 -4.74 18.51 -5.01
C GLY A 227 -4.70 20.02 -5.21
N HIS A 228 -5.61 20.76 -4.56
CA HIS A 228 -5.64 22.24 -4.62
C HIS A 228 -4.31 22.87 -4.19
N MET A 229 -3.70 22.35 -3.12
CA MET A 229 -2.43 22.85 -2.60
C MET A 229 -1.21 22.29 -3.33
N GLY A 230 -1.37 21.38 -4.28
CA GLY A 230 -0.28 20.76 -5.01
C GLY A 230 0.75 20.07 -4.11
N LEU A 231 0.28 19.29 -3.09
CA LEU A 231 1.16 18.70 -2.07
C LEU A 231 2.06 17.59 -2.66
N ALA A 232 3.09 17.98 -3.38
CA ALA A 232 4.04 17.09 -4.05
C ALA A 232 4.83 16.19 -3.08
N SER A 233 4.86 16.48 -1.80
CA SER A 233 5.47 15.62 -0.78
C SER A 233 4.54 14.51 -0.27
N LEU A 234 3.26 14.48 -0.68
CA LEU A 234 2.27 13.53 -0.23
C LEU A 234 2.08 12.38 -1.21
N THR A 235 2.27 11.15 -0.73
CA THR A 235 1.88 9.92 -1.41
C THR A 235 0.76 9.24 -0.61
N VAL A 236 -0.39 9.10 -1.22
CA VAL A 236 -1.51 8.27 -0.73
C VAL A 236 -1.34 6.87 -1.30
N ILE A 237 -1.47 5.85 -0.46
CA ILE A 237 -1.47 4.46 -0.87
C ILE A 237 -2.82 3.89 -0.47
N VAL A 238 -3.52 3.26 -1.39
CA VAL A 238 -4.77 2.57 -1.10
C VAL A 238 -4.54 1.07 -1.21
N ASP A 239 -4.74 0.36 -0.12
CA ASP A 239 -4.79 -1.11 -0.09
C ASP A 239 -6.14 -1.56 -0.68
N VAL A 240 -6.12 -1.84 -1.99
CA VAL A 240 -7.31 -2.25 -2.76
C VAL A 240 -7.44 -3.76 -2.66
N ASN A 241 -7.98 -4.23 -1.52
CA ASN A 241 -8.17 -5.65 -1.27
C ASN A 241 -9.59 -6.16 -1.55
N GLY A 242 -10.51 -5.29 -1.97
CA GLY A 242 -11.86 -5.61 -2.42
C GLY A 242 -12.85 -5.96 -1.30
N LEU A 243 -12.44 -5.97 -0.03
CA LEU A 243 -13.26 -6.42 1.08
C LEU A 243 -13.22 -5.45 2.27
N GLN A 244 -14.38 -5.05 2.74
CA GLN A 244 -14.56 -4.36 4.02
C GLN A 244 -15.19 -5.27 5.07
N LEU A 245 -15.66 -4.69 6.22
CA LEU A 245 -16.18 -5.47 7.34
C LEU A 245 -17.41 -6.32 6.97
N ASP A 246 -18.33 -5.75 6.21
CA ASP A 246 -19.64 -6.36 5.94
C ASP A 246 -19.71 -7.09 4.59
N GLY A 247 -18.63 -7.10 3.80
CA GLY A 247 -18.60 -7.80 2.52
C GLY A 247 -17.72 -7.14 1.46
N PRO A 248 -17.91 -7.53 0.18
CA PRO A 248 -17.20 -6.93 -0.93
C PRO A 248 -17.48 -5.42 -1.06
N THR A 249 -16.42 -4.61 -1.18
CA THR A 249 -16.51 -3.15 -1.22
C THR A 249 -17.48 -2.68 -2.31
N ALA A 250 -17.44 -3.29 -3.49
CA ALA A 250 -18.35 -2.95 -4.60
C ALA A 250 -19.83 -3.31 -4.34
N GLN A 251 -20.11 -4.23 -3.41
CA GLN A 251 -21.49 -4.59 -3.04
C GLN A 251 -22.03 -3.73 -1.89
N ILE A 252 -21.15 -3.26 -1.01
CA ILE A 252 -21.56 -2.41 0.12
C ILE A 252 -21.82 -0.98 -0.35
N LEU A 253 -20.84 -0.38 -1.04
CA LEU A 253 -20.99 0.94 -1.66
C LEU A 253 -20.00 1.06 -2.83
N ASP A 254 -20.48 0.79 -4.04
CA ASP A 254 -19.69 1.02 -5.25
C ASP A 254 -19.62 2.52 -5.53
N THR A 255 -18.45 3.05 -5.42
CA THR A 255 -18.17 4.46 -5.75
C THR A 255 -17.45 4.61 -7.09
N GLY A 256 -17.28 3.54 -7.88
CA GLY A 256 -16.55 3.53 -9.14
C GLY A 256 -15.04 3.59 -8.95
N SER A 257 -14.31 3.96 -10.01
CA SER A 257 -12.84 3.96 -10.02
C SER A 257 -12.24 4.95 -9.02
N LEU A 258 -11.50 4.44 -8.03
CA LEU A 258 -10.74 5.25 -7.08
C LEU A 258 -9.64 6.03 -7.80
N ALA A 259 -8.98 5.43 -8.80
CA ALA A 259 -7.93 6.08 -9.58
C ALA A 259 -8.46 7.34 -10.30
N GLU A 260 -9.62 7.23 -10.95
CA GLU A 260 -10.24 8.37 -11.63
C GLU A 260 -10.62 9.50 -10.67
N LYS A 261 -11.12 9.15 -9.48
CA LYS A 261 -11.45 10.13 -8.44
C LYS A 261 -10.21 10.90 -7.95
N PHE A 262 -9.12 10.19 -7.64
CA PHE A 262 -7.88 10.85 -7.27
C PHE A 262 -7.36 11.72 -8.41
N ARG A 263 -7.45 11.27 -9.67
CA ARG A 263 -7.09 12.09 -10.85
C ARG A 263 -7.93 13.35 -10.95
N ALA A 264 -9.24 13.25 -10.71
CA ALA A 264 -10.14 14.40 -10.74
C ALA A 264 -9.77 15.46 -9.68
N PHE A 265 -9.17 15.06 -8.56
CA PHE A 265 -8.60 15.97 -7.56
C PHE A 265 -7.16 16.40 -7.85
N GLY A 266 -6.59 16.09 -9.02
CA GLY A 266 -5.26 16.56 -9.42
C GLY A 266 -4.10 15.67 -8.97
N PHE A 267 -4.36 14.45 -8.46
CA PHE A 267 -3.32 13.48 -8.14
C PHE A 267 -2.77 12.79 -9.40
N GLU A 268 -1.52 12.40 -9.33
CA GLU A 268 -0.99 11.34 -10.17
C GLU A 268 -1.45 10.00 -9.59
N ALA A 269 -2.39 9.30 -10.26
CA ALA A 269 -2.92 8.04 -9.78
C ALA A 269 -2.39 6.87 -10.61
N ILE A 270 -1.76 5.91 -9.93
CA ILE A 270 -1.08 4.75 -10.50
C ILE A 270 -1.66 3.48 -9.85
N GLU A 271 -1.97 2.49 -10.67
CA GLU A 271 -2.42 1.18 -10.20
C GLU A 271 -1.27 0.17 -10.30
N VAL A 272 -1.05 -0.63 -9.25
CA VAL A 272 0.03 -1.63 -9.21
C VAL A 272 -0.44 -2.91 -8.53
N ASP A 273 0.26 -4.02 -8.80
CA ASP A 273 0.18 -5.22 -7.97
C ASP A 273 0.80 -4.91 -6.60
N GLY A 274 -0.03 -4.92 -5.55
CA GLY A 274 0.36 -4.63 -4.18
C GLY A 274 1.17 -5.75 -3.51
N HIS A 275 1.34 -6.90 -4.18
CA HIS A 275 2.18 -8.00 -3.73
C HIS A 275 3.49 -8.11 -4.51
N ASP A 276 3.71 -7.29 -5.55
CA ASP A 276 5.00 -7.17 -6.21
C ASP A 276 5.83 -6.03 -5.60
N VAL A 277 6.83 -6.38 -4.80
CA VAL A 277 7.74 -5.41 -4.16
C VAL A 277 8.51 -4.55 -5.19
N SER A 278 8.74 -5.07 -6.41
CA SER A 278 9.41 -4.31 -7.47
C SER A 278 8.48 -3.27 -8.08
N ALA A 279 7.20 -3.63 -8.31
CA ALA A 279 6.19 -2.70 -8.77
C ALA A 279 5.95 -1.58 -7.75
N LEU A 280 5.80 -1.94 -6.47
CA LEU A 280 5.66 -0.97 -5.38
C LEU A 280 6.89 -0.04 -5.28
N TRP A 281 8.09 -0.60 -5.33
CA TRP A 281 9.33 0.20 -5.32
C TRP A 281 9.36 1.21 -6.45
N SER A 282 9.03 0.79 -7.67
CA SER A 282 9.11 1.62 -8.86
C SER A 282 8.27 2.90 -8.76
N VAL A 283 7.16 2.86 -8.01
CA VAL A 283 6.22 3.99 -7.88
C VAL A 283 6.31 4.72 -6.55
N LEU A 284 6.82 4.09 -5.48
CA LEU A 284 6.93 4.71 -4.15
C LEU A 284 8.27 5.39 -3.90
N ALA A 285 9.35 4.92 -4.56
CA ALA A 285 10.69 5.49 -4.34
C ALA A 285 10.88 6.87 -4.99
N PRO A 286 10.40 7.16 -6.22
CA PRO A 286 10.65 8.44 -6.88
C PRO A 286 9.90 9.60 -6.23
N SER A 287 10.53 10.79 -6.26
CA SER A 287 9.82 12.04 -6.00
C SER A 287 8.86 12.36 -7.15
N HIS A 288 7.87 13.18 -6.86
CA HIS A 288 6.84 13.60 -7.82
C HIS A 288 6.55 15.10 -7.69
N THR A 289 5.90 15.68 -8.70
CA THR A 289 5.67 17.13 -8.79
C THR A 289 4.27 17.56 -8.33
N ARG A 290 3.38 16.61 -8.06
CA ARG A 290 2.02 16.79 -7.57
C ARG A 290 1.68 15.63 -6.61
N PRO A 291 0.62 15.71 -5.78
CA PRO A 291 0.28 14.58 -4.91
C PRO A 291 0.09 13.29 -5.71
N ARG A 292 0.55 12.17 -5.18
CA ARG A 292 0.45 10.85 -5.83
C ARG A 292 -0.51 9.96 -5.08
N ALA A 293 -1.30 9.17 -5.81
CA ALA A 293 -2.13 8.09 -5.30
C ALA A 293 -1.69 6.76 -5.94
N VAL A 294 -1.27 5.80 -5.11
CA VAL A 294 -0.90 4.45 -5.53
C VAL A 294 -2.01 3.51 -5.09
N LEU A 295 -2.74 2.96 -6.07
CA LEU A 295 -3.79 1.96 -5.86
C LEU A 295 -3.11 0.59 -5.91
N ALA A 296 -2.80 0.04 -4.73
CA ALA A 296 -2.12 -1.25 -4.60
C ALA A 296 -3.17 -2.37 -4.53
N HIS A 297 -3.32 -3.13 -5.61
CA HIS A 297 -4.22 -4.27 -5.66
C HIS A 297 -3.64 -5.43 -4.85
N THR A 298 -4.34 -5.83 -3.80
CA THR A 298 -3.88 -6.84 -2.85
C THR A 298 -4.95 -7.91 -2.62
N THR A 299 -4.56 -8.93 -1.87
CA THR A 299 -5.45 -9.97 -1.37
C THR A 299 -5.60 -9.81 0.13
N LYS A 300 -6.83 -9.55 0.62
CA LYS A 300 -7.10 -9.54 2.06
C LYS A 300 -6.73 -10.90 2.67
N GLY A 301 -5.95 -10.91 3.73
CA GLY A 301 -5.52 -12.16 4.39
C GLY A 301 -4.36 -12.89 3.71
N LYS A 302 -3.60 -12.22 2.82
CA LYS A 302 -2.51 -12.80 2.00
C LYS A 302 -1.54 -13.66 2.79
N GLY A 303 -1.26 -14.86 2.25
CA GLY A 303 -0.32 -15.83 2.82
C GLY A 303 -0.99 -16.88 3.75
N LEU A 304 -2.28 -16.71 4.08
CA LEU A 304 -3.02 -17.67 4.89
C LEU A 304 -4.25 -18.15 4.15
N SER A 305 -4.22 -19.38 3.65
CA SER A 305 -5.26 -19.92 2.75
C SER A 305 -6.67 -19.94 3.39
N PHE A 306 -6.76 -19.91 4.71
CA PHE A 306 -8.04 -19.82 5.43
C PHE A 306 -8.54 -18.38 5.62
N ALA A 307 -7.68 -17.40 5.36
CA ALA A 307 -7.98 -15.97 5.54
C ALA A 307 -8.04 -15.19 4.22
N GLU A 308 -7.43 -15.71 3.14
CA GLU A 308 -7.44 -15.05 1.83
C GLU A 308 -8.86 -14.86 1.32
N ASN A 309 -9.19 -13.61 0.96
CA ASN A 309 -10.50 -13.20 0.44
C ASN A 309 -11.69 -13.60 1.32
N CYS A 310 -11.49 -13.69 2.63
CA CYS A 310 -12.46 -14.11 3.60
C CYS A 310 -12.86 -12.95 4.53
N VAL A 311 -14.15 -12.56 4.50
CA VAL A 311 -14.68 -11.42 5.26
C VAL A 311 -14.55 -11.65 6.76
N GLU A 312 -14.75 -12.87 7.23
CA GLU A 312 -14.68 -13.26 8.63
C GLU A 312 -13.32 -12.97 9.27
N TRP A 313 -12.26 -12.88 8.44
CA TRP A 313 -10.92 -12.52 8.88
C TRP A 313 -10.65 -11.02 8.89
N HIS A 314 -11.71 -10.22 8.74
CA HIS A 314 -11.57 -8.80 9.01
C HIS A 314 -11.20 -8.56 10.48
N ASP A 315 -11.90 -9.19 11.43
CA ASP A 315 -11.59 -9.13 12.87
C ASP A 315 -11.96 -10.48 13.52
N ASN A 316 -10.98 -11.35 13.74
CA ASN A 316 -11.22 -12.69 14.25
C ASN A 316 -10.11 -13.16 15.21
N LYS A 317 -10.39 -14.23 15.95
CA LYS A 317 -9.44 -14.87 16.88
C LYS A 317 -8.66 -15.96 16.19
N LEU A 318 -7.38 -16.04 16.48
CA LEU A 318 -6.52 -17.10 15.98
C LEU A 318 -6.43 -18.22 17.02
N THR A 319 -7.00 -19.39 16.69
CA THR A 319 -6.93 -20.59 17.54
C THR A 319 -5.57 -21.28 17.40
N ASP A 320 -5.21 -22.15 18.35
CA ASP A 320 -3.97 -22.94 18.29
C ASP A 320 -3.85 -23.76 17.00
N GLU A 321 -4.96 -24.36 16.54
CA GLU A 321 -5.00 -25.14 15.30
C GLU A 321 -4.72 -24.24 14.08
N LEU A 322 -5.37 -23.10 14.00
CA LEU A 322 -5.19 -22.13 12.90
C LEU A 322 -3.80 -21.49 12.95
N ASN A 323 -3.26 -21.24 14.14
CA ASN A 323 -1.88 -20.79 14.30
C ASN A 323 -0.89 -21.84 13.76
N ALA A 324 -1.04 -23.11 14.15
CA ALA A 324 -0.19 -24.18 13.63
C ALA A 324 -0.28 -24.31 12.10
N ARG A 325 -1.45 -24.05 11.52
CA ARG A 325 -1.64 -24.00 10.07
C ARG A 325 -0.94 -22.78 9.45
N ALA A 326 -1.11 -21.59 10.02
CA ALA A 326 -0.47 -20.36 9.57
C ALA A 326 1.06 -20.48 9.54
N VAL A 327 1.67 -20.99 10.61
CA VAL A 327 3.12 -21.22 10.69
C VAL A 327 3.60 -22.17 9.59
N ARG A 328 2.84 -23.24 9.29
CA ARG A 328 3.20 -24.15 8.18
C ARG A 328 3.07 -23.51 6.81
N GLU A 329 2.05 -22.68 6.59
CA GLU A 329 1.81 -22.03 5.31
C GLU A 329 2.90 -20.97 5.05
N LEU A 330 3.16 -20.08 6.00
CA LEU A 330 4.21 -19.07 5.92
C LEU A 330 5.65 -19.66 5.90
N GLY A 331 5.84 -20.86 6.47
CA GLY A 331 7.11 -21.58 6.38
C GLY A 331 7.39 -22.14 4.98
N ARG A 332 6.37 -22.44 4.18
CA ARG A 332 6.52 -22.94 2.80
C ARG A 332 6.87 -21.85 1.80
N GLU A 333 6.47 -20.60 2.07
CA GLU A 333 6.82 -19.45 1.22
C GLU A 333 8.32 -19.20 1.16
N VAL A 334 9.09 -19.60 2.18
CA VAL A 334 10.57 -19.46 2.20
C VAL A 334 11.26 -20.22 1.05
N GLY A 335 10.63 -21.25 0.47
CA GLY A 335 11.18 -22.03 -0.62
C GLY A 335 10.98 -21.43 -2.03
N HIS A 336 10.25 -20.34 -2.14
CA HIS A 336 9.88 -19.72 -3.44
C HIS A 336 10.32 -18.26 -3.59
N VAL A 337 11.09 -17.70 -2.64
CA VAL A 337 11.61 -16.31 -2.67
C VAL A 337 13.00 -16.20 -3.28
#